data_a9d2486c2d48f90e0e0fd4df7a2e9a8d
#
_entry.id   a9d2486c2d48f90e0e0fd4df7a2e9a8d
#
_cell.length_a   1.000
_cell.length_b   1.000
_cell.length_c   1.000
_cell.angle_alpha   90.00
_cell.angle_beta   90.00
_cell.angle_gamma   90.00
#
_symmetry.space_group_name_H-M   'P 1'
#
loop_
_entity.id
_entity.type
_entity.pdbx_description
1 polymer ?
#
loop_
_entity_poly.entity_id
_entity_poly.type
_entity_poly.pdbx_seq_one_letter_code
_entity_poly.pdbx_strand_id
1 'polypeptide(L)'
;GIWWNDRIFDATGTRRKPKQSKLIMKLKLAISEACDKLKKNNIKSALIDSELLLSRAINRSREFIILNSKHNINEIDYVYFQELVNERLKGKPIAYITGKKYFWKYEFVINDKILIPRPDTEIVIEQVLKIYKKRNKINFLDIGFGSGCILLSILKERKDFKATGVDISNHALNICN
;
A
#
# COMPACT_ATOMS: atom_id res chain seq x y z
N GLY A 1 10.62 6.34 17.54
CA GLY A 1 11.05 7.49 16.78
C GLY A 1 11.16 7.10 15.31
N ILE A 2 10.33 7.68 14.46
CA ILE A 2 10.38 7.49 13.00
C ILE A 2 11.59 8.30 12.54
N TRP A 3 12.67 7.61 12.17
CA TRP A 3 13.80 8.23 11.50
C TRP A 3 13.39 8.52 10.06
N TRP A 4 12.70 9.64 9.84
CA TRP A 4 12.56 10.24 8.52
C TRP A 4 13.94 10.70 8.11
N ASN A 5 14.42 10.17 6.99
CA ASN A 5 15.70 10.61 6.46
C ASN A 5 15.54 12.05 5.95
N ASP A 6 15.91 13.06 6.76
CA ASP A 6 15.80 14.51 6.49
C ASP A 6 16.42 14.94 5.16
N ARG A 7 17.15 14.05 4.49
CA ARG A 7 17.74 14.28 3.16
C ARG A 7 16.73 14.16 2.03
N ILE A 8 15.63 13.41 2.21
CA ILE A 8 14.69 13.07 1.13
C ILE A 8 13.35 13.78 1.30
N PHE A 9 12.95 14.07 2.53
CA PHE A 9 11.68 14.74 2.83
C PHE A 9 11.92 16.04 3.60
N ASP A 10 11.02 17.01 3.41
CA ASP A 10 10.98 18.22 4.24
C ASP A 10 10.21 18.01 5.55
N ALA A 11 10.14 19.04 6.39
CA ALA A 11 9.46 19.01 7.66
C ALA A 11 7.94 18.74 7.56
N THR A 12 7.35 18.86 6.36
CA THR A 12 5.93 18.59 6.08
C THR A 12 5.71 17.19 5.56
N GLY A 13 6.76 16.33 5.47
CA GLY A 13 6.69 15.02 4.86
C GLY A 13 6.62 15.05 3.34
N THR A 14 6.78 16.23 2.73
CA THR A 14 6.81 16.38 1.28
C THR A 14 8.21 16.07 0.77
N ARG A 15 8.28 15.31 -0.32
CA ARG A 15 9.55 14.93 -0.92
C ARG A 15 10.29 16.14 -1.50
N ARG A 16 11.50 16.40 -1.02
CA ARG A 16 12.38 17.43 -1.60
C ARG A 16 12.71 17.08 -3.04
N LYS A 17 12.43 18.00 -3.98
CA LYS A 17 12.92 17.88 -5.35
C LYS A 17 14.40 18.28 -5.37
N PRO A 18 15.33 17.37 -5.71
CA PRO A 18 16.73 17.73 -5.84
C PRO A 18 16.93 18.65 -7.04
N LYS A 19 17.76 19.68 -6.88
CA LYS A 19 18.04 20.68 -7.93
C LYS A 19 18.70 20.10 -9.18
N GLN A 20 19.43 19.00 -9.11
CA GLN A 20 19.92 18.18 -10.24
C GLN A 20 20.33 16.81 -9.72
N SER A 21 19.54 15.77 -9.99
CA SER A 21 19.94 14.40 -9.71
C SER A 21 20.40 13.73 -10.99
N LYS A 22 21.56 13.08 -10.94
CA LYS A 22 22.09 12.30 -12.07
C LYS A 22 21.14 11.15 -12.40
N LEU A 23 20.82 10.98 -13.68
CA LEU A 23 20.10 9.79 -14.15
C LEU A 23 21.06 8.61 -14.17
N ILE A 24 20.74 7.49 -13.52
CA ILE A 24 21.69 6.41 -13.32
C ILE A 24 21.35 5.13 -14.06
N MET A 25 20.06 4.78 -14.20
CA MET A 25 19.67 3.56 -14.89
C MET A 25 18.22 3.58 -15.36
N LYS A 26 17.86 2.61 -16.21
CA LYS A 26 16.49 2.39 -16.67
C LYS A 26 15.66 1.69 -15.61
N LEU A 27 14.37 2.01 -15.52
CA LEU A 27 13.41 1.37 -14.59
C LEU A 27 13.42 -0.15 -14.71
N LYS A 28 13.47 -0.67 -15.95
CA LYS A 28 13.54 -2.12 -16.21
C LYS A 28 14.74 -2.79 -15.54
N LEU A 29 15.92 -2.15 -15.59
CA LEU A 29 17.13 -2.70 -14.97
C LEU A 29 17.03 -2.68 -13.44
N ALA A 30 16.54 -1.59 -12.87
CA ALA A 30 16.31 -1.49 -11.42
C ALA A 30 15.35 -2.59 -10.93
N ILE A 31 14.25 -2.84 -11.65
CA ILE A 31 13.30 -3.92 -11.33
C ILE A 31 13.97 -5.28 -11.43
N SER A 32 14.74 -5.54 -12.50
CA SER A 32 15.42 -6.83 -12.70
C SER A 32 16.38 -7.13 -11.55
N GLU A 33 17.22 -6.17 -11.16
CA GLU A 33 18.15 -6.33 -10.05
C GLU A 33 17.44 -6.61 -8.71
N ALA A 34 16.37 -5.87 -8.42
CA ALA A 34 15.59 -6.08 -7.20
C ALA A 34 14.87 -7.43 -7.22
N CYS A 35 14.28 -7.80 -8.35
CA CYS A 35 13.61 -9.09 -8.54
C CYS A 35 14.58 -10.26 -8.29
N ASP A 36 15.78 -10.19 -8.82
CA ASP A 36 16.79 -11.24 -8.62
C ASP A 36 17.23 -11.34 -7.14
N LYS A 37 17.42 -10.20 -6.46
CA LYS A 37 17.71 -10.16 -5.03
C LYS A 37 16.59 -10.80 -4.20
N LEU A 38 15.34 -10.44 -4.49
CA LEU A 38 14.16 -10.96 -3.79
C LEU A 38 13.96 -12.47 -4.05
N LYS A 39 14.15 -12.93 -5.29
CA LYS A 39 14.08 -14.36 -5.65
C LYS A 39 15.12 -15.20 -4.91
N LYS A 40 16.37 -14.73 -4.85
CA LYS A 40 17.45 -15.38 -4.10
C LYS A 40 17.12 -15.54 -2.61
N ASN A 41 16.25 -14.70 -2.06
CA ASN A 41 15.74 -14.78 -0.70
C ASN A 41 14.36 -15.44 -0.58
N ASN A 42 14.00 -16.29 -1.56
CA ASN A 42 12.78 -17.10 -1.58
C ASN A 42 11.46 -16.29 -1.54
N ILE A 43 11.47 -15.04 -1.97
CA ILE A 43 10.26 -14.22 -2.05
C ILE A 43 9.53 -14.55 -3.36
N LYS A 44 8.42 -15.31 -3.25
CA LYS A 44 7.65 -15.79 -4.41
C LYS A 44 7.06 -14.64 -5.26
N SER A 45 6.70 -13.52 -4.66
CA SER A 45 6.14 -12.33 -5.31
C SER A 45 7.19 -11.35 -5.82
N ALA A 46 8.45 -11.78 -6.00
CA ALA A 46 9.61 -10.92 -6.25
C ALA A 46 9.41 -9.86 -7.35
N LEU A 47 8.82 -10.23 -8.49
CA LEU A 47 8.58 -9.29 -9.58
C LEU A 47 7.56 -8.22 -9.19
N ILE A 48 6.41 -8.64 -8.67
CA ILE A 48 5.33 -7.73 -8.25
C ILE A 48 5.81 -6.82 -7.12
N ASP A 49 6.52 -7.38 -6.13
CA ASP A 49 7.09 -6.61 -5.03
C ASP A 49 8.09 -5.56 -5.54
N SER A 50 8.97 -5.91 -6.49
CA SER A 50 9.94 -4.97 -7.09
C SER A 50 9.25 -3.80 -7.81
N GLU A 51 8.18 -4.08 -8.57
CA GLU A 51 7.40 -3.07 -9.27
C GLU A 51 6.69 -2.14 -8.27
N LEU A 52 6.09 -2.68 -7.21
CA LEU A 52 5.40 -1.90 -6.17
C LEU A 52 6.39 -1.03 -5.37
N LEU A 53 7.57 -1.56 -5.03
CA LEU A 53 8.60 -0.82 -4.34
C LEU A 53 9.15 0.33 -5.20
N LEU A 54 9.36 0.08 -6.49
CA LEU A 54 9.79 1.13 -7.41
C LEU A 54 8.70 2.19 -7.61
N SER A 55 7.45 1.77 -7.75
CA SER A 55 6.27 2.64 -7.79
C SER A 55 6.23 3.58 -6.58
N ARG A 56 6.45 3.05 -5.37
CA ARG A 56 6.57 3.83 -4.14
C ARG A 56 7.76 4.79 -4.19
N ALA A 57 8.92 4.31 -4.65
CA ALA A 57 10.15 5.10 -4.66
C ALA A 57 10.06 6.33 -5.56
N ILE A 58 9.51 6.21 -6.76
CA ILE A 58 9.41 7.31 -7.72
C ILE A 58 8.06 8.05 -7.65
N ASN A 59 7.18 7.66 -6.73
CA ASN A 59 5.82 8.20 -6.55
C ASN A 59 5.01 8.21 -7.86
N ARG A 60 4.97 7.05 -8.54
CA ARG A 60 4.18 6.80 -9.75
C ARG A 60 3.39 5.51 -9.60
N SER A 61 2.34 5.34 -10.42
CA SER A 61 1.57 4.09 -10.41
C SER A 61 2.38 2.90 -10.94
N ARG A 62 1.95 1.68 -10.61
CA ARG A 62 2.56 0.45 -11.14
C ARG A 62 2.42 0.37 -12.65
N GLU A 63 1.29 0.80 -13.20
CA GLU A 63 1.03 0.87 -14.64
C GLU A 63 2.04 1.78 -15.34
N PHE A 64 2.35 2.93 -14.72
CA PHE A 64 3.40 3.83 -15.24
C PHE A 64 4.74 3.11 -15.33
N ILE A 65 5.13 2.36 -14.31
CA ILE A 65 6.39 1.59 -14.29
C ILE A 65 6.45 0.59 -15.46
N ILE A 66 5.37 -0.16 -15.66
CA ILE A 66 5.28 -1.19 -16.71
C ILE A 66 5.35 -0.55 -18.11
N LEU A 67 4.58 0.50 -18.33
CA LEU A 67 4.50 1.17 -19.64
C LEU A 67 5.76 1.97 -19.98
N ASN A 68 6.48 2.46 -18.98
CA ASN A 68 7.65 3.31 -19.16
C ASN A 68 8.96 2.62 -18.75
N SER A 69 9.09 1.35 -19.03
CA SER A 69 10.22 0.51 -18.61
C SER A 69 11.60 1.02 -19.08
N LYS A 70 11.65 1.82 -20.17
CA LYS A 70 12.85 2.45 -20.74
C LYS A 70 13.17 3.81 -20.07
N HIS A 71 12.28 4.34 -19.23
CA HIS A 71 12.50 5.61 -18.52
C HIS A 71 13.66 5.49 -17.54
N ASN A 72 14.37 6.58 -17.33
CA ASN A 72 15.51 6.57 -16.41
C ASN A 72 15.06 6.98 -15.01
N ILE A 73 15.65 6.32 -14.01
CA ILE A 73 15.53 6.69 -12.59
C ILE A 73 16.70 7.59 -12.21
N ASN A 74 16.45 8.59 -11.39
CA ASN A 74 17.49 9.43 -10.80
C ASN A 74 18.12 8.74 -9.57
N GLU A 75 19.29 9.23 -9.16
CA GLU A 75 20.07 8.64 -8.08
C GLU A 75 19.32 8.60 -6.75
N ILE A 76 18.61 9.67 -6.39
CA ILE A 76 17.88 9.76 -5.12
C ILE A 76 16.75 8.74 -5.05
N ASP A 77 15.99 8.63 -6.15
CA ASP A 77 14.90 7.66 -6.25
C ASP A 77 15.41 6.23 -6.21
N TYR A 78 16.56 5.99 -6.85
CA TYR A 78 17.18 4.67 -6.84
C TYR A 78 17.70 4.28 -5.45
N VAL A 79 18.39 5.20 -4.74
CA VAL A 79 18.83 4.94 -3.37
C VAL A 79 17.64 4.61 -2.47
N TYR A 80 16.58 5.42 -2.53
CA TYR A 80 15.37 5.15 -1.76
C TYR A 80 14.72 3.81 -2.16
N PHE A 81 14.69 3.48 -3.45
CA PHE A 81 14.22 2.18 -3.91
C PHE A 81 15.03 1.02 -3.30
N GLN A 82 16.37 1.11 -3.25
CA GLN A 82 17.20 0.09 -2.62
C GLN A 82 16.94 -0.05 -1.12
N GLU A 83 16.67 1.04 -0.41
CA GLU A 83 16.26 1.01 0.99
C GLU A 83 14.95 0.22 1.17
N LEU A 84 13.94 0.46 0.34
CA LEU A 84 12.67 -0.28 0.38
C LEU A 84 12.87 -1.77 0.05
N VAL A 85 13.72 -2.10 -0.91
CA VAL A 85 14.09 -3.50 -1.22
C VAL A 85 14.74 -4.17 -0.01
N ASN A 86 15.65 -3.48 0.67
CA ASN A 86 16.30 -4.00 1.87
C ASN A 86 15.30 -4.22 3.03
N GLU A 87 14.32 -3.35 3.22
CA GLU A 87 13.23 -3.58 4.20
C GLU A 87 12.43 -4.85 3.83
N ARG A 88 12.18 -5.07 2.55
CA ARG A 88 11.49 -6.27 2.08
C ARG A 88 12.32 -7.54 2.31
N LEU A 89 13.63 -7.49 2.08
CA LEU A 89 14.57 -8.59 2.35
C LEU A 89 14.66 -8.95 3.84
N LYS A 90 14.46 -7.98 4.75
CA LYS A 90 14.32 -8.23 6.19
C LYS A 90 13.02 -8.91 6.58
N GLY A 91 12.14 -9.25 5.63
CA GLY A 91 10.86 -9.92 5.86
C GLY A 91 9.67 -8.98 6.08
N LYS A 92 9.87 -7.66 6.02
CA LYS A 92 8.76 -6.71 6.21
C LYS A 92 7.70 -6.90 5.11
N PRO A 93 6.41 -7.02 5.46
CA PRO A 93 5.33 -7.16 4.49
C PRO A 93 5.26 -6.01 3.51
N ILE A 94 5.04 -6.31 2.22
CA ILE A 94 4.99 -5.30 1.15
C ILE A 94 3.96 -4.19 1.45
N ALA A 95 2.79 -4.53 2.03
CA ALA A 95 1.76 -3.56 2.40
C ALA A 95 2.25 -2.53 3.44
N TYR A 96 3.10 -2.95 4.40
CA TYR A 96 3.67 -2.02 5.37
C TYR A 96 4.77 -1.14 4.79
N ILE A 97 5.51 -1.64 3.78
CA ILE A 97 6.53 -0.85 3.10
C ILE A 97 5.89 0.18 2.18
N THR A 98 4.86 -0.23 1.43
CA THR A 98 4.17 0.67 0.49
C THR A 98 3.16 1.58 1.18
N GLY A 99 2.72 1.24 2.39
CA GLY A 99 1.69 1.95 3.14
C GLY A 99 0.28 1.73 2.61
N LYS A 100 0.08 0.72 1.73
CA LYS A 100 -1.17 0.51 1.01
C LYS A 100 -1.48 -0.96 0.83
N LYS A 101 -2.78 -1.30 0.80
CA LYS A 101 -3.30 -2.64 0.48
C LYS A 101 -4.58 -2.53 -0.32
N TYR A 102 -4.64 -3.23 -1.45
CA TYR A 102 -5.89 -3.45 -2.17
C TYR A 102 -6.71 -4.53 -1.45
N PHE A 103 -7.99 -4.23 -1.24
CA PHE A 103 -8.96 -5.13 -0.66
C PHE A 103 -10.32 -4.85 -1.30
N TRP A 104 -11.04 -5.89 -1.72
CA TRP A 104 -12.24 -5.75 -2.52
C TRP A 104 -11.94 -5.00 -3.83
N LYS A 105 -12.50 -3.84 -4.02
CA LYS A 105 -12.32 -2.96 -5.19
C LYS A 105 -11.55 -1.68 -4.85
N TYR A 106 -11.02 -1.55 -3.64
CA TYR A 106 -10.52 -0.30 -3.10
C TYR A 106 -9.10 -0.42 -2.55
N GLU A 107 -8.37 0.68 -2.58
CA GLU A 107 -7.07 0.80 -1.94
C GLU A 107 -7.24 1.39 -0.54
N PHE A 108 -6.67 0.72 0.45
CA PHE A 108 -6.69 1.13 1.86
C PHE A 108 -5.30 1.52 2.33
N VAL A 109 -5.23 2.57 3.15
CA VAL A 109 -4.00 2.97 3.85
C VAL A 109 -3.70 1.95 4.95
N ILE A 110 -2.47 1.49 5.02
CA ILE A 110 -2.02 0.49 5.99
C ILE A 110 -0.71 0.95 6.63
N ASN A 111 -0.56 0.71 7.92
CA ASN A 111 0.70 0.86 8.64
C ASN A 111 1.00 -0.38 9.48
N ASP A 112 2.17 -0.43 10.09
CA ASP A 112 2.65 -1.58 10.87
C ASP A 112 1.90 -1.83 12.19
N LYS A 113 0.96 -0.96 12.55
CA LYS A 113 0.11 -1.08 13.74
C LYS A 113 -1.30 -1.58 13.44
N ILE A 114 -1.60 -1.84 12.16
CA ILE A 114 -2.91 -2.30 11.70
C ILE A 114 -2.75 -3.63 10.97
N LEU A 115 -3.63 -4.57 11.27
CA LEU A 115 -3.65 -5.86 10.59
C LEU A 115 -3.87 -5.67 9.08
N ILE A 116 -3.01 -6.30 8.28
CA ILE A 116 -3.18 -6.31 6.82
C ILE A 116 -4.43 -7.11 6.46
N PRO A 117 -5.40 -6.54 5.74
CA PRO A 117 -6.60 -7.25 5.29
C PRO A 117 -6.23 -8.52 4.52
N ARG A 118 -6.92 -9.61 4.84
CA ARG A 118 -6.74 -10.90 4.17
C ARG A 118 -7.74 -11.04 3.02
N PRO A 119 -7.34 -11.60 1.86
CA PRO A 119 -8.24 -11.79 0.71
C PRO A 119 -9.50 -12.60 1.07
N ASP A 120 -9.35 -13.63 1.89
CA ASP A 120 -10.48 -14.49 2.32
C ASP A 120 -11.58 -13.72 3.05
N THR A 121 -11.25 -12.56 3.63
CA THR A 121 -12.22 -11.70 4.32
C THR A 121 -13.18 -11.00 3.34
N GLU A 122 -12.85 -10.94 2.05
CA GLU A 122 -13.73 -10.36 1.01
C GLU A 122 -15.06 -11.10 0.88
N ILE A 123 -15.09 -12.40 1.24
CA ILE A 123 -16.31 -13.20 1.27
C ILE A 123 -17.38 -12.62 2.20
N VAL A 124 -16.97 -11.93 3.27
CA VAL A 124 -17.91 -11.26 4.20
C VAL A 124 -18.69 -10.17 3.46
N ILE A 125 -18.01 -9.38 2.63
CA ILE A 125 -18.65 -8.32 1.83
C ILE A 125 -19.63 -8.94 0.83
N GLU A 126 -19.21 -9.99 0.11
CA GLU A 126 -20.07 -10.72 -0.84
C GLU A 126 -21.34 -11.21 -0.17
N GLN A 127 -21.23 -11.85 0.99
CA GLN A 127 -22.37 -12.39 1.73
C GLN A 127 -23.30 -11.27 2.23
N VAL A 128 -22.77 -10.18 2.76
CA VAL A 128 -23.58 -9.03 3.19
C VAL A 128 -24.35 -8.45 2.01
N LEU A 129 -23.69 -8.20 0.88
CA LEU A 129 -24.34 -7.67 -0.31
C LEU A 129 -25.41 -8.59 -0.87
N LYS A 130 -25.20 -9.92 -0.81
CA LYS A 130 -26.15 -10.95 -1.24
C LYS A 130 -27.37 -11.00 -0.32
N ILE A 131 -27.17 -11.11 0.98
CA ILE A 131 -28.24 -11.28 1.99
C ILE A 131 -29.14 -10.04 2.03
N TYR A 132 -28.54 -8.85 1.99
CA TYR A 132 -29.25 -7.60 2.10
C TYR A 132 -29.57 -6.92 0.75
N LYS A 133 -29.50 -7.68 -0.37
CA LYS A 133 -29.73 -7.16 -1.73
C LYS A 133 -31.08 -6.42 -1.89
N LYS A 134 -32.13 -6.95 -1.25
CA LYS A 134 -33.50 -6.40 -1.31
C LYS A 134 -33.89 -5.53 -0.12
N ARG A 135 -32.98 -5.29 0.83
CA ARG A 135 -33.23 -4.46 2.01
C ARG A 135 -32.53 -3.13 1.88
N ASN A 136 -33.16 -2.06 2.30
CA ASN A 136 -32.62 -0.70 2.26
C ASN A 136 -32.43 -0.15 3.67
N LYS A 137 -31.59 0.88 3.80
CA LYS A 137 -31.35 1.64 5.02
C LYS A 137 -30.93 0.76 6.22
N ILE A 138 -30.02 -0.17 5.97
CA ILE A 138 -29.46 -1.02 7.03
C ILE A 138 -28.48 -0.21 7.88
N ASN A 139 -28.60 -0.33 9.19
CA ASN A 139 -27.56 0.10 10.13
C ASN A 139 -26.79 -1.13 10.60
N PHE A 140 -25.46 -1.07 10.55
CA PHE A 140 -24.62 -2.18 11.02
C PHE A 140 -23.46 -1.67 11.89
N LEU A 141 -22.92 -2.55 12.68
CA LEU A 141 -21.78 -2.31 13.57
C LEU A 141 -20.62 -3.19 13.15
N ASP A 142 -19.43 -2.60 12.99
CA ASP A 142 -18.16 -3.30 12.77
C ASP A 142 -17.31 -3.22 14.04
N ILE A 143 -17.11 -4.36 14.70
CA ILE A 143 -16.36 -4.44 15.95
C ILE A 143 -14.93 -4.91 15.64
N GLY A 144 -13.93 -4.06 15.95
CA GLY A 144 -12.55 -4.31 15.57
C GLY A 144 -12.31 -3.99 14.10
N PHE A 145 -12.76 -2.83 13.62
CA PHE A 145 -12.75 -2.48 12.20
C PHE A 145 -11.33 -2.34 11.59
N GLY A 146 -10.27 -2.19 12.40
CA GLY A 146 -8.87 -2.15 11.96
C GLY A 146 -8.61 -1.07 10.92
N SER A 147 -8.37 -1.47 9.66
CA SER A 147 -8.21 -0.56 8.52
C SER A 147 -9.53 0.01 7.97
N GLY A 148 -10.66 -0.41 8.50
CA GLY A 148 -11.98 -0.08 7.99
C GLY A 148 -12.34 -0.78 6.67
N CYS A 149 -11.55 -1.76 6.23
CA CYS A 149 -11.70 -2.35 4.90
C CYS A 149 -13.06 -3.02 4.67
N ILE A 150 -13.65 -3.69 5.65
CA ILE A 150 -14.99 -4.30 5.56
C ILE A 150 -16.05 -3.20 5.56
N LEU A 151 -16.04 -2.38 6.61
CA LEU A 151 -17.01 -1.30 6.83
C LEU A 151 -17.11 -0.36 5.64
N LEU A 152 -15.96 0.19 5.21
CA LEU A 152 -15.91 1.16 4.14
C LEU A 152 -16.22 0.54 2.76
N SER A 153 -15.86 -0.73 2.51
CA SER A 153 -16.22 -1.41 1.28
C SER A 153 -17.74 -1.60 1.17
N ILE A 154 -18.40 -2.03 2.27
CA ILE A 154 -19.86 -2.18 2.29
C ILE A 154 -20.55 -0.82 2.06
N LEU A 155 -20.10 0.26 2.73
CA LEU A 155 -20.67 1.59 2.55
C LEU A 155 -20.45 2.16 1.14
N LYS A 156 -19.36 1.81 0.48
CA LYS A 156 -19.12 2.21 -0.91
C LYS A 156 -20.02 1.49 -1.91
N GLU A 157 -20.34 0.21 -1.67
CA GLU A 157 -21.27 -0.57 -2.48
C GLU A 157 -22.74 -0.22 -2.19
N ARG A 158 -23.07 0.17 -0.95
CA ARG A 158 -24.42 0.45 -0.47
C ARG A 158 -24.50 1.82 0.19
N LYS A 159 -24.72 2.86 -0.62
CA LYS A 159 -24.83 4.26 -0.18
C LYS A 159 -26.01 4.54 0.76
N ASP A 160 -26.99 3.67 0.75
CA ASP A 160 -28.17 3.72 1.62
C ASP A 160 -27.94 3.10 3.01
N PHE A 161 -26.79 2.42 3.23
CA PHE A 161 -26.44 1.84 4.52
C PHE A 161 -25.77 2.88 5.41
N LYS A 162 -25.86 2.67 6.73
CA LYS A 162 -25.12 3.40 7.76
C LYS A 162 -24.31 2.40 8.58
N ALA A 163 -23.11 2.81 8.97
CA ALA A 163 -22.23 1.97 9.78
C ALA A 163 -21.70 2.73 10.98
N THR A 164 -21.45 2.00 12.05
CA THR A 164 -20.65 2.42 13.18
C THR A 164 -19.49 1.47 13.31
N GLY A 165 -18.26 1.98 13.38
CA GLY A 165 -17.08 1.19 13.65
C GLY A 165 -16.59 1.44 15.07
N VAL A 166 -16.20 0.38 15.77
CA VAL A 166 -15.53 0.47 17.07
C VAL A 166 -14.25 -0.33 17.04
N ASP A 167 -13.19 0.23 17.62
CA ASP A 167 -11.90 -0.44 17.73
C ASP A 167 -11.21 -0.05 19.04
N ILE A 168 -10.47 -0.98 19.63
CA ILE A 168 -9.68 -0.73 20.82
C ILE A 168 -8.42 0.07 20.50
N SER A 169 -7.98 0.04 19.24
CA SER A 169 -6.76 0.66 18.78
C SER A 169 -6.97 2.12 18.35
N ASN A 170 -6.35 3.05 19.07
CA ASN A 170 -6.30 4.46 18.66
C ASN A 170 -5.67 4.65 17.27
N HIS A 171 -4.79 3.71 16.82
CA HIS A 171 -4.21 3.75 15.48
C HIS A 171 -5.25 3.44 14.39
N ALA A 172 -6.19 2.52 14.67
CA ALA A 172 -7.30 2.25 13.78
C ALA A 172 -8.21 3.47 13.63
N LEU A 173 -8.56 4.11 14.76
CA LEU A 173 -9.37 5.34 14.75
C LEU A 173 -8.71 6.46 13.94
N ASN A 174 -7.39 6.66 14.08
CA ASN A 174 -6.66 7.73 13.39
C ASN A 174 -6.50 7.51 11.87
N ILE A 175 -6.58 6.27 11.39
CA ILE A 175 -6.50 5.97 9.95
C ILE A 175 -7.83 6.18 9.25
N CYS A 176 -8.94 5.98 9.97
CA CYS A 176 -10.29 6.07 9.40
C CYS A 176 -10.92 7.47 9.51
N ASN A 177 -10.30 8.39 10.22
CA ASN A 177 -10.65 9.81 10.27
C ASN A 177 -9.85 10.62 9.24
#